data_dc034cbf4d28875f2f3576f2e1dac61c
#
_entry.id   dc034cbf4d28875f2f3576f2e1dac61c
#
_cell.length_a   1.000
_cell.length_b   1.000
_cell.length_c   1.000
_cell.angle_alpha   90.00
_cell.angle_beta   90.00
_cell.angle_gamma   90.00
#
_symmetry.space_group_name_H-M   'P 1'
#
loop_
_entity.id
_entity.type
_entity.pdbx_description
1 polymer ?
#
loop_
_entity_poly.entity_id
_entity_poly.type
_entity_poly.pdbx_seq_one_letter_code
_entity_poly.pdbx_strand_id
1 'polypeptide(L)'
;MSRPLARAISCEMVSGFTNMRGELSCHLFGRVPDFVPSSAAHSDTSRVFEIWGERLDRSGGPFLFGDFCIADAVYFPMLTRLRTYGVPLPETIKGYERVLDTLPAVRNSVELARTEPRVPIYDDYVRGLGGDPDAAPAV
;
A
#
# COMPACT_ATOMS: atom_id res chain seq x y z
N MET A 1 14.06 18.18 -4.53
CA MET A 1 12.98 17.57 -3.72
C MET A 1 12.22 18.64 -2.95
N SER A 2 10.91 18.74 -3.12
CA SER A 2 10.05 19.65 -2.37
C SER A 2 9.68 19.06 -1.01
N ARG A 3 10.48 19.36 0.03
CA ARG A 3 10.23 18.88 1.42
C ARG A 3 8.82 19.21 1.95
N PRO A 4 8.26 20.43 1.71
CA PRO A 4 6.89 20.72 2.15
C PRO A 4 5.86 19.81 1.53
N LEU A 5 5.97 19.52 0.24
CA LEU A 5 5.02 18.64 -0.44
C LEU A 5 5.13 17.19 0.00
N ALA A 6 6.34 16.66 0.19
CA ALA A 6 6.54 15.33 0.73
C ALA A 6 5.89 15.16 2.11
N ARG A 7 6.02 16.18 2.97
CA ARG A 7 5.33 16.22 4.27
C ARG A 7 3.82 16.27 4.11
N ALA A 8 3.30 17.11 3.21
CA ALA A 8 1.86 17.27 3.02
C ALA A 8 1.21 15.94 2.61
N ILE A 9 1.74 15.23 1.60
CA ILE A 9 1.18 13.96 1.17
C ILE A 9 1.38 12.84 2.20
N SER A 10 2.47 12.88 2.96
CA SER A 10 2.68 11.94 4.08
C SER A 10 1.65 12.16 5.19
N CYS A 11 1.35 13.42 5.53
CA CYS A 11 0.29 13.74 6.48
C CYS A 11 -1.09 13.34 5.96
N GLU A 12 -1.38 13.57 4.67
CA GLU A 12 -2.63 13.12 4.04
C GLU A 12 -2.78 11.60 4.16
N MET A 13 -1.71 10.83 3.97
CA MET A 13 -1.73 9.38 4.15
C MET A 13 -1.98 8.98 5.62
N VAL A 14 -1.30 9.62 6.57
CA VAL A 14 -1.39 9.24 7.98
C VAL A 14 -2.76 9.55 8.57
N SER A 15 -3.37 10.68 8.21
CA SER A 15 -4.64 11.17 8.76
C SER A 15 -5.86 10.89 7.88
N GLY A 16 -5.67 10.63 6.59
CA GLY A 16 -6.72 10.47 5.61
C GLY A 16 -7.02 9.01 5.23
N PHE A 17 -7.77 8.85 4.14
CA PHE A 17 -8.12 7.57 3.52
C PHE A 17 -8.79 6.59 4.48
N THR A 18 -9.66 7.10 5.35
CA THR A 18 -10.26 6.33 6.45
C THR A 18 -11.15 5.20 5.95
N ASN A 19 -11.85 5.39 4.82
CA ASN A 19 -12.70 4.35 4.23
C ASN A 19 -11.83 3.23 3.65
N MET A 20 -10.84 3.57 2.82
CA MET A 20 -9.90 2.60 2.27
C MET A 20 -9.17 1.85 3.39
N ARG A 21 -8.65 2.55 4.40
CA ARG A 21 -7.92 1.94 5.50
C ARG A 21 -8.79 1.06 6.40
N GLY A 22 -10.07 1.38 6.53
CA GLY A 22 -11.03 0.61 7.30
C GLY A 22 -11.47 -0.67 6.58
N GLU A 23 -11.73 -0.57 5.28
CA GLU A 23 -12.19 -1.72 4.49
C GLU A 23 -11.04 -2.62 4.01
N LEU A 24 -9.93 -2.03 3.58
CA LEU A 24 -8.73 -2.75 3.18
C LEU A 24 -7.75 -2.78 4.36
N SER A 25 -7.94 -3.69 5.31
CA SER A 25 -7.05 -3.83 6.47
C SER A 25 -5.62 -4.13 6.05
N CYS A 26 -4.63 -3.66 6.82
CA CYS A 26 -3.23 -3.93 6.50
C CYS A 26 -2.88 -5.38 6.85
N HIS A 27 -2.61 -6.19 5.83
CA HIS A 27 -2.22 -7.58 5.99
C HIS A 27 -1.19 -7.95 4.91
N LEU A 28 0.08 -8.17 5.32
CA LEU A 28 1.18 -8.40 4.38
C LEU A 28 1.05 -9.71 3.59
N PHE A 29 0.55 -10.76 4.22
CA PHE A 29 0.58 -12.12 3.68
C PHE A 29 -0.79 -12.63 3.22
N GLY A 30 -1.86 -11.90 3.55
CA GLY A 30 -3.22 -12.30 3.22
C GLY A 30 -3.60 -12.01 1.76
N ARG A 31 -4.60 -12.75 1.30
CA ARG A 31 -5.28 -12.49 0.02
C ARG A 31 -6.78 -12.65 0.19
N VAL A 32 -7.52 -11.69 -0.32
CA VAL A 32 -8.99 -11.71 -0.37
C VAL A 32 -9.40 -11.65 -1.84
N PRO A 33 -9.76 -12.78 -2.45
CA PRO A 33 -10.18 -12.82 -3.84
C PRO A 33 -11.53 -12.10 -3.99
N ASP A 34 -11.74 -11.50 -5.16
CA ASP A 34 -13.01 -10.91 -5.59
C ASP A 34 -13.57 -9.84 -4.63
N PHE A 35 -12.70 -9.20 -3.87
CA PHE A 35 -13.10 -8.11 -2.98
C PHE A 35 -13.60 -6.89 -3.76
N VAL A 36 -14.77 -6.39 -3.40
CA VAL A 36 -15.36 -5.19 -4.00
C VAL A 36 -15.41 -4.10 -2.94
N PRO A 37 -14.55 -3.06 -3.04
CA PRO A 37 -14.58 -1.94 -2.10
C PRO A 37 -15.87 -1.12 -2.26
N SER A 38 -16.30 -0.47 -1.18
CA SER A 38 -17.39 0.51 -1.25
C SER A 38 -17.01 1.69 -2.14
N SER A 39 -18.02 2.48 -2.55
CA SER A 39 -17.78 3.71 -3.32
C SER A 39 -16.88 4.71 -2.58
N ALA A 40 -16.95 4.76 -1.24
CA ALA A 40 -16.12 5.60 -0.42
C ALA A 40 -14.66 5.12 -0.39
N ALA A 41 -14.42 3.83 -0.21
CA ALA A 41 -13.07 3.24 -0.28
C ALA A 41 -12.49 3.33 -1.70
N HIS A 42 -13.31 3.20 -2.73
CA HIS A 42 -12.90 3.41 -4.12
C HIS A 42 -12.47 4.87 -4.36
N SER A 43 -13.19 5.84 -3.81
CA SER A 43 -12.83 7.26 -3.91
C SER A 43 -11.48 7.55 -3.23
N ASP A 44 -11.25 7.01 -2.02
CA ASP A 44 -9.98 7.11 -1.33
C ASP A 44 -8.83 6.49 -2.15
N THR A 45 -9.05 5.30 -2.73
CA THR A 45 -8.08 4.61 -3.58
C THR A 45 -7.74 5.41 -4.83
N SER A 46 -8.75 6.00 -5.48
CA SER A 46 -8.55 6.86 -6.65
C SER A 46 -7.67 8.06 -6.30
N ARG A 47 -7.89 8.67 -5.15
CA ARG A 47 -7.06 9.78 -4.66
C ARG A 47 -5.61 9.36 -4.40
N VAL A 48 -5.39 8.18 -3.86
CA VAL A 48 -4.02 7.62 -3.71
C VAL A 48 -3.35 7.45 -5.07
N PHE A 49 -4.07 6.93 -6.06
CA PHE A 49 -3.52 6.76 -7.42
C PHE A 49 -3.23 8.10 -8.10
N GLU A 50 -4.06 9.12 -7.91
CA GLU A 50 -3.78 10.48 -8.38
C GLU A 50 -2.48 11.04 -7.78
N ILE A 51 -2.30 10.95 -6.46
CA ILE A 51 -1.09 11.40 -5.77
C ILE A 51 0.13 10.67 -6.32
N TRP A 52 0.09 9.36 -6.41
CA TRP A 52 1.23 8.56 -6.90
C TRP A 52 1.53 8.87 -8.36
N GLY A 53 0.51 8.85 -9.23
CA GLY A 53 0.69 9.14 -10.65
C GLY A 53 1.29 10.52 -10.90
N GLU A 54 0.73 11.55 -10.25
CA GLU A 54 1.24 12.92 -10.36
C GLU A 54 2.68 13.05 -9.86
N ARG A 55 3.03 12.36 -8.77
CA ARG A 55 4.39 12.44 -8.21
C ARG A 55 5.40 11.71 -9.06
N LEU A 56 5.08 10.50 -9.51
CA LEU A 56 5.95 9.71 -10.39
C LEU A 56 6.19 10.43 -11.73
N ASP A 57 5.16 11.00 -12.32
CA ASP A 57 5.26 11.76 -13.57
C ASP A 57 6.18 13.00 -13.39
N ARG A 58 5.98 13.76 -12.33
CA ARG A 58 6.78 14.96 -12.07
C ARG A 58 8.20 14.68 -11.57
N SER A 59 8.43 13.57 -10.91
CA SER A 59 9.76 13.23 -10.40
C SER A 59 10.69 12.73 -11.49
N GLY A 60 10.12 12.09 -12.52
CA GLY A 60 10.85 11.42 -13.59
C GLY A 60 11.69 10.23 -13.12
N GLY A 61 11.58 9.86 -11.85
CA GLY A 61 12.34 8.78 -11.24
C GLY A 61 11.45 7.64 -10.74
N PRO A 62 12.06 6.59 -10.18
CA PRO A 62 11.31 5.41 -9.78
C PRO A 62 10.51 5.60 -8.48
N PHE A 63 10.74 6.68 -7.73
CA PHE A 63 10.07 6.99 -6.47
C PHE A 63 9.28 8.29 -6.54
N LEU A 64 8.38 8.52 -5.59
CA LEU A 64 7.44 9.65 -5.58
C LEU A 64 8.14 11.04 -5.69
N PHE A 65 9.39 11.12 -5.28
CA PHE A 65 10.21 12.35 -5.36
C PHE A 65 11.57 12.14 -6.02
N GLY A 66 11.68 11.14 -6.90
CA GLY A 66 12.90 10.78 -7.61
C GLY A 66 13.73 9.76 -6.86
N ASP A 67 14.25 10.11 -5.69
CA ASP A 67 14.93 9.22 -4.77
C ASP A 67 13.97 8.72 -3.67
N PHE A 68 14.27 7.54 -3.11
CA PHE A 68 13.50 6.98 -1.99
C PHE A 68 13.50 7.92 -0.79
N CYS A 69 12.31 8.20 -0.27
CA CYS A 69 12.14 9.10 0.86
C CYS A 69 11.02 8.64 1.81
N ILE A 70 10.79 9.44 2.85
CA ILE A 70 9.76 9.12 3.86
C ILE A 70 8.35 8.95 3.26
N ALA A 71 8.03 9.66 2.17
CA ALA A 71 6.74 9.49 1.52
C ALA A 71 6.56 8.06 0.98
N ASP A 72 7.59 7.50 0.35
CA ASP A 72 7.55 6.13 -0.16
C ASP A 72 7.37 5.12 0.99
N ALA A 73 8.09 5.31 2.09
CA ALA A 73 7.97 4.46 3.27
C ALA A 73 6.55 4.52 3.90
N VAL A 74 5.98 5.73 4.00
CA VAL A 74 4.65 5.94 4.58
C VAL A 74 3.55 5.37 3.68
N TYR A 75 3.72 5.40 2.36
CA TYR A 75 2.75 4.85 1.41
C TYR A 75 2.89 3.34 1.16
N PHE A 76 3.98 2.71 1.56
CA PHE A 76 4.15 1.26 1.39
C PHE A 76 3.01 0.42 2.01
N PRO A 77 2.50 0.71 3.22
CA PRO A 77 1.33 0.01 3.76
C PRO A 77 0.05 0.16 2.91
N MET A 78 -0.11 1.23 2.16
CA MET A 78 -1.24 1.38 1.24
C MET A 78 -1.11 0.42 0.06
N LEU A 79 0.09 0.26 -0.47
CA LEU A 79 0.38 -0.70 -1.53
C LEU A 79 0.09 -2.14 -1.09
N THR A 80 0.50 -2.50 0.14
CA THR A 80 0.23 -3.84 0.68
C THR A 80 -1.26 -4.12 0.82
N ARG A 81 -2.07 -3.11 1.20
CA ARG A 81 -3.53 -3.22 1.26
C ARG A 81 -4.11 -3.52 -0.13
N LEU A 82 -3.71 -2.77 -1.15
CA LEU A 82 -4.17 -2.98 -2.53
C LEU A 82 -3.87 -4.40 -3.03
N ARG A 83 -2.69 -4.92 -2.70
CA ARG A 83 -2.30 -6.31 -3.03
C ARG A 83 -3.17 -7.35 -2.34
N THR A 84 -3.37 -7.19 -1.03
CA THR A 84 -4.17 -8.13 -0.23
C THR A 84 -5.58 -8.28 -0.78
N TYR A 85 -6.18 -7.18 -1.20
CA TYR A 85 -7.56 -7.16 -1.69
C TYR A 85 -7.68 -7.20 -3.21
N GLY A 86 -6.59 -7.47 -3.93
CA GLY A 86 -6.60 -7.64 -5.37
C GLY A 86 -7.02 -6.40 -6.17
N VAL A 87 -6.83 -5.20 -5.61
CA VAL A 87 -7.19 -3.95 -6.30
C VAL A 87 -6.22 -3.70 -7.45
N PRO A 88 -6.70 -3.59 -8.70
CA PRO A 88 -5.84 -3.39 -9.86
C PRO A 88 -5.06 -2.08 -9.79
N LEU A 89 -3.76 -2.15 -10.04
CA LEU A 89 -2.89 -0.98 -10.11
C LEU A 89 -2.81 -0.45 -11.56
N PRO A 90 -2.86 0.88 -11.77
CA PRO A 90 -2.48 1.49 -13.04
C PRO A 90 -1.04 1.10 -13.45
N GLU A 91 -0.75 1.02 -14.76
CA GLU A 91 0.57 0.60 -15.26
C GLU A 91 1.73 1.45 -14.75
N THR A 92 1.52 2.77 -14.62
CA THR A 92 2.51 3.69 -14.05
C THR A 92 2.88 3.33 -12.61
N ILE A 93 1.90 2.86 -11.83
CA ILE A 93 2.08 2.50 -10.42
C ILE A 93 2.68 1.10 -10.29
N LYS A 94 2.43 0.19 -11.21
CA LYS A 94 3.10 -1.12 -11.24
C LYS A 94 4.63 -1.02 -11.35
N GLY A 95 5.13 -0.01 -12.07
CA GLY A 95 6.56 0.29 -12.12
C GLY A 95 7.12 0.66 -10.75
N TYR A 96 6.45 1.55 -10.06
CA TYR A 96 6.78 1.98 -8.71
C TYR A 96 6.73 0.82 -7.70
N GLU A 97 5.69 0.00 -7.77
CA GLU A 97 5.56 -1.22 -6.97
C GLU A 97 6.77 -2.14 -7.13
N ARG A 98 7.13 -2.47 -8.38
CA ARG A 98 8.28 -3.35 -8.67
C ARG A 98 9.59 -2.81 -8.08
N VAL A 99 9.79 -1.50 -8.16
CA VAL A 99 11.01 -0.88 -7.62
C VAL A 99 11.03 -0.95 -6.09
N LEU A 100 9.92 -0.67 -5.41
CA LEU A 100 9.82 -0.81 -3.95
C LEU A 100 10.15 -2.25 -3.51
N ASP A 101 9.67 -3.25 -4.22
CA ASP A 101 9.91 -4.67 -3.91
C ASP A 101 11.39 -5.07 -4.08
N THR A 102 12.18 -4.33 -4.84
CA THR A 102 13.63 -4.59 -4.97
C THR A 102 14.44 -4.02 -3.81
N LEU A 103 13.88 -3.11 -3.03
CA LEU A 103 14.61 -2.46 -1.93
C LEU A 103 14.94 -3.45 -0.81
N PRO A 104 16.21 -3.56 -0.41
CA PRO A 104 16.59 -4.42 0.72
C PRO A 104 15.84 -4.09 2.01
N ALA A 105 15.59 -2.80 2.27
CA ALA A 105 14.85 -2.36 3.45
C ALA A 105 13.40 -2.87 3.46
N VAL A 106 12.72 -2.86 2.31
CA VAL A 106 11.37 -3.39 2.16
C VAL A 106 11.36 -4.90 2.37
N ARG A 107 12.26 -5.64 1.70
CA ARG A 107 12.37 -7.10 1.85
C ARG A 107 12.68 -7.50 3.29
N ASN A 108 13.64 -6.83 3.92
CA ASN A 108 13.99 -7.10 5.32
C ASN A 108 12.80 -6.83 6.25
N SER A 109 12.03 -5.78 6.01
CA SER A 109 10.84 -5.48 6.81
C SER A 109 9.75 -6.54 6.65
N VAL A 110 9.54 -7.05 5.44
CA VAL A 110 8.59 -8.13 5.17
C VAL A 110 9.04 -9.45 5.83
N GLU A 111 10.32 -9.79 5.71
CA GLU A 111 10.86 -11.00 6.37
C GLU A 111 10.80 -10.90 7.90
N LEU A 112 11.11 -9.73 8.46
CA LEU A 112 10.97 -9.50 9.90
C LEU A 112 9.51 -9.67 10.34
N ALA A 113 8.55 -9.17 9.58
CA ALA A 113 7.14 -9.31 9.87
C ALA A 113 6.65 -10.78 9.92
N ARG A 114 7.36 -11.72 9.25
CA ARG A 114 7.06 -13.15 9.37
C ARG A 114 7.36 -13.74 10.74
N THR A 115 8.29 -13.13 11.46
CA THR A 115 8.71 -13.57 12.78
C THR A 115 7.96 -12.88 13.91
N GLU A 116 7.21 -11.82 13.59
CA GLU A 116 6.41 -11.10 14.56
C GLU A 116 5.14 -11.87 14.96
N PRO A 117 4.67 -11.72 16.20
CA PRO A 117 3.41 -12.30 16.62
C PRO A 117 2.25 -11.84 15.74
N ARG A 118 1.41 -12.77 15.36
CA ARG A 118 0.19 -12.49 14.59
C ARG A 118 -0.78 -11.63 15.40
N VAL A 119 -1.51 -10.77 14.72
CA VAL A 119 -2.59 -9.97 15.32
C VAL A 119 -3.93 -10.59 14.88
N PRO A 120 -4.57 -11.40 15.73
CA PRO A 120 -5.69 -12.26 15.34
C PRO A 120 -6.83 -11.52 14.65
N ILE A 121 -7.14 -10.30 15.09
CA ILE A 121 -8.25 -9.51 14.53
C ILE A 121 -8.07 -9.24 13.02
N TYR A 122 -6.85 -9.11 12.52
CA TYR A 122 -6.61 -8.91 11.09
C TYR A 122 -6.72 -10.20 10.30
N ASP A 123 -6.26 -11.31 10.87
CA ASP A 123 -6.43 -12.64 10.27
C ASP A 123 -7.91 -13.01 10.18
N ASP A 124 -8.65 -12.78 11.25
CA ASP A 124 -10.09 -13.05 11.33
C ASP A 124 -10.89 -12.17 10.37
N TYR A 125 -10.47 -10.93 10.18
CA TYR A 125 -11.08 -10.04 9.18
C TYR A 125 -10.90 -10.59 7.75
N VAL A 126 -9.68 -11.00 7.39
CA VAL A 126 -9.38 -11.62 6.10
C VAL A 126 -10.20 -12.89 5.89
N ARG A 127 -10.26 -13.79 6.89
CA ARG A 127 -11.08 -15.02 6.84
C ARG A 127 -12.57 -14.72 6.71
N GLY A 128 -13.05 -13.71 7.44
CA GLY A 128 -14.45 -13.28 7.38
C GLY A 128 -14.90 -12.79 6.01
N LEU A 129 -13.96 -12.33 5.19
CA LEU A 129 -14.18 -11.94 3.79
C LEU A 129 -13.94 -13.08 2.78
N GLY A 130 -13.75 -14.32 3.27
CA GLY A 130 -13.47 -15.47 2.40
C GLY A 130 -12.03 -15.55 1.91
N GLY A 131 -11.14 -14.77 2.50
CA GLY A 131 -9.71 -14.74 2.17
C GLY A 131 -8.88 -15.74 2.98
N ASP A 132 -7.62 -15.85 2.59
CA ASP A 132 -6.60 -16.63 3.26
C ASP A 132 -5.51 -15.69 3.83
N PRO A 133 -5.31 -15.64 5.15
CA PRO A 133 -4.29 -14.79 5.77
C PRO A 133 -2.85 -15.25 5.53
N ASP A 134 -2.64 -16.45 5.00
CA ASP A 134 -1.33 -17.06 4.74
C ASP A 134 -1.09 -17.37 3.25
N ALA A 135 -1.88 -16.79 2.35
CA ALA A 135 -1.92 -17.16 0.94
C ALA A 135 -0.58 -16.96 0.20
N ALA A 136 0.14 -15.89 0.47
CA ALA A 136 1.42 -15.63 -0.20
C ALA A 136 2.22 -14.51 0.48
N PRO A 137 3.53 -14.45 0.28
CA PRO A 137 4.32 -13.28 0.60
C PRO A 137 3.86 -12.08 -0.25
N ALA A 138 3.94 -10.90 0.33
CA ALA A 138 3.60 -9.66 -0.38
C ALA A 138 4.69 -9.24 -1.38
N VAL A 139 5.91 -9.78 -1.27
CA VAL A 139 7.10 -9.39 -2.05
C VAL A 139 7.88 -10.62 -2.45
#